data_ef4168bb466086e557a08d4051eba31c
#
_entry.id   ef4168bb466086e557a08d4051eba31c
#
_cell.length_a   1.000
_cell.length_b   1.000
_cell.length_c   1.000
_cell.angle_alpha   90.00
_cell.angle_beta   90.00
_cell.angle_gamma   90.00
#
_symmetry.space_group_name_H-M   'P 1'
#
loop_
_entity.id
_entity.type
_entity.pdbx_description
1 polymer ?
#
loop_
_entity_poly.entity_id
_entity_poly.type
_entity_poly.pdbx_seq_one_letter_code
_entity_poly.pdbx_strand_id
1 'polypeptide(L)'
;MMHSRYQMFKAVYFHKTVRAAEVMLIQALRLSDNEFNFTSFNLDEYVKLTDEFVLSSITSSKSSKLKQAKQLAEDYQNRKLLKCVFERILTSQTNLKKTRTDELRLEISKKSKIDENEIFVDSSITPSIPLAPSKNESKSIVLISNESGKSSAKEMPISEIPVVSAISGFMNILRIYSSKI
;
A
#
# COMPACT_ATOMS: atom_id res chain seq x y z
N MET A 1 -20.05 13.16 -2.53
CA MET A 1 -18.58 13.28 -2.77
C MET A 1 -17.75 12.29 -1.95
N MET A 2 -17.86 12.21 -0.62
CA MET A 2 -17.08 11.27 0.23
C MET A 2 -17.31 9.79 -0.13
N HIS A 3 -18.58 9.38 -0.31
CA HIS A 3 -18.92 8.01 -0.68
C HIS A 3 -18.30 7.59 -2.03
N SER A 4 -18.37 8.46 -3.04
CA SER A 4 -17.78 8.20 -4.36
C SER A 4 -16.25 8.04 -4.28
N ARG A 5 -15.59 8.83 -3.43
CA ARG A 5 -14.17 8.70 -3.17
C ARG A 5 -13.82 7.38 -2.49
N TYR A 6 -14.59 6.99 -1.46
CA TYR A 6 -14.42 5.69 -0.82
C TYR A 6 -14.54 4.54 -1.81
N GLN A 7 -15.57 4.55 -2.67
CA GLN A 7 -15.77 3.53 -3.69
C GLN A 7 -14.62 3.52 -4.71
N MET A 8 -14.15 4.69 -5.12
CA MET A 8 -12.99 4.80 -6.03
C MET A 8 -11.72 4.22 -5.40
N PHE A 9 -11.44 4.52 -4.12
CA PHE A 9 -10.30 3.92 -3.42
C PHE A 9 -10.40 2.40 -3.37
N LYS A 10 -11.57 1.87 -3.01
CA LYS A 10 -11.82 0.43 -2.93
C LYS A 10 -11.69 -0.26 -4.29
N ALA A 11 -12.29 0.33 -5.33
CA ALA A 11 -12.38 -0.29 -6.66
C ALA A 11 -11.11 -0.12 -7.51
N VAL A 12 -10.34 0.94 -7.31
CA VAL A 12 -9.16 1.27 -8.13
C VAL A 12 -7.88 1.09 -7.34
N TYR A 13 -7.64 1.93 -6.32
CA TYR A 13 -6.34 1.95 -5.62
C TYR A 13 -6.09 0.70 -4.79
N PHE A 14 -7.13 0.11 -4.19
CA PHE A 14 -7.02 -1.15 -3.44
C PHE A 14 -7.43 -2.38 -4.24
N HIS A 15 -7.56 -2.24 -5.57
CA HIS A 15 -7.81 -3.41 -6.39
C HIS A 15 -6.63 -4.39 -6.29
N LYS A 16 -6.94 -5.68 -6.14
CA LYS A 16 -5.94 -6.74 -5.95
C LYS A 16 -4.83 -6.75 -7.01
N THR A 17 -5.16 -6.43 -8.25
CA THR A 17 -4.19 -6.38 -9.36
C THR A 17 -3.24 -5.19 -9.24
N VAL A 18 -3.74 -4.02 -8.85
CA VAL A 18 -2.92 -2.82 -8.60
C VAL A 18 -1.95 -3.08 -7.45
N ARG A 19 -2.46 -3.64 -6.36
CA ARG A 19 -1.62 -4.02 -5.21
C ARG A 19 -0.59 -5.09 -5.55
N ALA A 20 -0.93 -6.06 -6.42
CA ALA A 20 0.04 -7.04 -6.90
C ALA A 20 1.22 -6.37 -7.62
N ALA A 21 0.93 -5.44 -8.53
CA ALA A 21 1.94 -4.67 -9.24
C ALA A 21 2.83 -3.85 -8.29
N GLU A 22 2.23 -3.17 -7.32
CA GLU A 22 2.97 -2.40 -6.29
C GLU A 22 3.87 -3.31 -5.44
N VAL A 23 3.37 -4.46 -4.99
CA VAL A 23 4.13 -5.42 -4.20
C VAL A 23 5.34 -5.93 -4.98
N MET A 24 5.17 -6.26 -6.28
CA MET A 24 6.26 -6.69 -7.15
C MET A 24 7.32 -5.61 -7.28
N LEU A 25 6.91 -4.38 -7.56
CA LEU A 25 7.82 -3.25 -7.74
C LEU A 25 8.58 -2.93 -6.45
N ILE A 26 7.88 -2.83 -5.32
CA ILE A 26 8.50 -2.58 -4.01
C ILE A 26 9.50 -3.67 -3.66
N GLN A 27 9.18 -4.93 -3.94
CA GLN A 27 10.07 -6.04 -3.64
C GLN A 27 11.30 -6.05 -4.56
N ALA A 28 11.12 -5.77 -5.85
CA ALA A 28 12.24 -5.63 -6.79
C ALA A 28 13.19 -4.51 -6.36
N LEU A 29 12.67 -3.35 -5.97
CA LEU A 29 13.45 -2.23 -5.44
C LEU A 29 14.20 -2.60 -4.17
N ARG A 30 13.54 -3.23 -3.19
CA ARG A 30 14.18 -3.65 -1.93
C ARG A 30 15.33 -4.63 -2.14
N LEU A 31 15.17 -5.58 -3.05
CA LEU A 31 16.21 -6.55 -3.36
C LEU A 31 17.39 -5.94 -4.13
N SER A 32 17.15 -4.87 -4.87
CA SER A 32 18.16 -4.18 -5.66
C SER A 32 18.85 -3.02 -4.93
N ASP A 33 18.28 -2.53 -3.85
CA ASP A 33 18.79 -1.35 -3.12
C ASP A 33 20.22 -1.55 -2.59
N ASN A 34 20.56 -2.75 -2.14
CA ASN A 34 21.91 -3.08 -1.65
C ASN A 34 23.00 -2.97 -2.74
N GLU A 35 22.64 -3.04 -4.02
CA GLU A 35 23.59 -2.98 -5.12
C GLU A 35 23.58 -1.61 -5.80
N PHE A 36 22.41 -1.01 -5.98
CA PHE A 36 22.27 0.27 -6.68
C PHE A 36 22.22 1.48 -5.75
N ASN A 37 21.85 1.27 -4.48
CA ASN A 37 21.81 2.31 -3.44
C ASN A 37 21.00 3.54 -3.85
N PHE A 38 19.82 3.33 -4.45
CA PHE A 38 18.95 4.38 -5.01
C PHE A 38 18.59 5.48 -4.01
N THR A 39 18.66 5.19 -2.71
CA THR A 39 18.35 6.13 -1.64
C THR A 39 19.50 7.08 -1.29
N SER A 40 20.72 6.82 -1.79
CA SER A 40 21.95 7.56 -1.45
C SER A 40 22.47 8.45 -2.60
N PHE A 41 21.68 8.66 -3.63
CA PHE A 41 22.06 9.49 -4.76
C PHE A 41 22.20 10.95 -4.37
N ASN A 42 23.22 11.61 -4.94
CA ASN A 42 23.34 13.07 -4.85
C ASN A 42 22.25 13.75 -5.71
N LEU A 43 22.13 15.08 -5.60
CA LEU A 43 21.07 15.82 -6.30
C LEU A 43 21.10 15.66 -7.82
N ASP A 44 22.30 15.65 -8.42
CA ASP A 44 22.46 15.53 -9.88
C ASP A 44 22.12 14.14 -10.39
N GLU A 45 22.39 13.12 -9.59
CA GLU A 45 22.00 11.74 -9.88
C GLU A 45 20.49 11.53 -9.66
N TYR A 46 19.94 12.14 -8.59
CA TYR A 46 18.51 12.04 -8.28
C TYR A 46 17.62 12.60 -9.39
N VAL A 47 18.02 13.71 -10.03
CA VAL A 47 17.28 14.31 -11.17
C VAL A 47 17.21 13.35 -12.36
N LYS A 48 18.18 12.45 -12.52
CA LYS A 48 18.22 11.45 -13.59
C LYS A 48 17.47 10.17 -13.24
N LEU A 49 17.03 10.03 -11.98
CA LEU A 49 16.33 8.85 -11.49
C LEU A 49 14.87 8.83 -11.98
N THR A 50 14.67 8.31 -13.17
CA THR A 50 13.34 8.07 -13.75
C THR A 50 12.90 6.62 -13.52
N ASP A 51 11.59 6.37 -13.61
CA ASP A 51 11.05 5.01 -13.48
C ASP A 51 11.69 4.04 -14.49
N GLU A 52 11.91 4.50 -15.71
CA GLU A 52 12.55 3.72 -16.76
C GLU A 52 14.02 3.42 -16.44
N PHE A 53 14.76 4.40 -15.92
CA PHE A 53 16.14 4.20 -15.51
C PHE A 53 16.25 3.14 -14.41
N VAL A 54 15.39 3.20 -13.39
CA VAL A 54 15.37 2.24 -12.29
C VAL A 54 15.07 0.83 -12.80
N LEU A 55 14.00 0.67 -13.57
CA LEU A 55 13.60 -0.63 -14.11
C LEU A 55 14.65 -1.21 -15.07
N SER A 56 15.22 -0.38 -15.96
CA SER A 56 16.29 -0.83 -16.87
C SER A 56 17.56 -1.22 -16.13
N SER A 57 17.92 -0.51 -15.07
CA SER A 57 19.09 -0.85 -14.24
C SER A 57 18.93 -2.22 -13.59
N ILE A 58 17.75 -2.52 -13.05
CA ILE A 58 17.46 -3.82 -12.43
C ILE A 58 17.43 -4.94 -13.49
N THR A 59 16.74 -4.73 -14.62
CA THR A 59 16.58 -5.77 -15.64
C THR A 59 17.84 -6.05 -16.44
N SER A 60 18.71 -5.07 -16.64
CA SER A 60 20.01 -5.24 -17.34
C SER A 60 21.13 -5.75 -16.45
N SER A 61 20.93 -5.82 -15.13
CA SER A 61 21.95 -6.31 -14.21
C SER A 61 22.34 -7.75 -14.52
N LYS A 62 23.68 -7.99 -14.49
CA LYS A 62 24.27 -9.32 -14.64
C LYS A 62 24.56 -10.01 -13.29
N SER A 63 24.26 -9.34 -12.19
CA SER A 63 24.50 -9.84 -10.85
C SER A 63 23.59 -11.02 -10.51
N SER A 64 24.19 -12.13 -10.11
CA SER A 64 23.46 -13.31 -9.65
C SER A 64 22.62 -13.04 -8.39
N LYS A 65 23.01 -12.06 -7.58
CA LYS A 65 22.30 -11.65 -6.37
C LYS A 65 20.95 -10.99 -6.70
N LEU A 66 20.86 -10.35 -7.88
CA LEU A 66 19.67 -9.65 -8.33
C LEU A 66 18.72 -10.52 -9.17
N LYS A 67 18.96 -11.82 -9.29
CA LYS A 67 18.13 -12.72 -10.12
C LYS A 67 16.65 -12.61 -9.80
N GLN A 68 16.29 -12.58 -8.52
CA GLN A 68 14.89 -12.45 -8.10
C GLN A 68 14.33 -11.05 -8.37
N ALA A 69 15.09 -9.98 -8.09
CA ALA A 69 14.70 -8.62 -8.39
C ALA A 69 14.45 -8.43 -9.90
N LYS A 70 15.38 -8.94 -10.71
CA LYS A 70 15.27 -8.92 -12.17
C LYS A 70 14.02 -9.63 -12.65
N GLN A 71 13.76 -10.85 -12.17
CA GLN A 71 12.56 -11.61 -12.55
C GLN A 71 11.29 -10.86 -12.20
N LEU A 72 11.19 -10.27 -11.00
CA LEU A 72 10.04 -9.47 -10.59
C LEU A 72 9.84 -8.22 -11.46
N ALA A 73 10.93 -7.52 -11.83
CA ALA A 73 10.88 -6.35 -12.68
C ALA A 73 10.48 -6.71 -14.12
N GLU A 74 11.01 -7.81 -14.69
CA GLU A 74 10.64 -8.31 -16.01
C GLU A 74 9.17 -8.77 -16.06
N ASP A 75 8.71 -9.49 -15.02
CA ASP A 75 7.33 -9.95 -14.93
C ASP A 75 6.37 -8.75 -14.77
N TYR A 76 6.77 -7.72 -14.01
CA TYR A 76 6.03 -6.47 -13.91
C TYR A 76 5.88 -5.78 -15.27
N GLN A 77 6.99 -5.59 -16.03
CA GLN A 77 6.98 -4.98 -17.34
C GLN A 77 6.15 -5.78 -18.36
N ASN A 78 6.23 -7.11 -18.28
CA ASN A 78 5.49 -8.03 -19.15
C ASN A 78 4.05 -8.29 -18.69
N ARG A 79 3.57 -7.58 -17.65
CA ARG A 79 2.23 -7.73 -17.05
C ARG A 79 1.91 -9.14 -16.54
N LYS A 80 2.93 -9.92 -16.21
CA LYS A 80 2.81 -11.21 -15.55
C LYS A 80 2.73 -11.02 -14.03
N LEU A 81 1.60 -10.47 -13.60
CA LEU A 81 1.44 -10.06 -12.20
C LEU A 81 1.20 -11.27 -11.30
N LEU A 82 1.65 -11.14 -10.05
CA LEU A 82 1.36 -12.07 -8.97
C LEU A 82 -0.14 -12.28 -8.81
N LYS A 83 -0.55 -13.49 -8.46
CA LYS A 83 -1.95 -13.82 -8.21
C LYS A 83 -2.27 -13.68 -6.72
N CYS A 84 -3.38 -13.03 -6.43
CA CYS A 84 -3.91 -12.96 -5.08
C CYS A 84 -4.56 -14.31 -4.75
N VAL A 85 -3.92 -15.06 -3.85
CA VAL A 85 -4.39 -16.40 -3.42
C VAL A 85 -5.23 -16.35 -2.15
N PHE A 86 -5.11 -15.27 -1.39
CA PHE A 86 -5.88 -15.05 -0.18
C PHE A 86 -6.15 -13.56 0.04
N GLU A 87 -7.37 -13.24 0.47
CA GLU A 87 -7.77 -11.88 0.86
C GLU A 87 -8.64 -11.94 2.10
N ARG A 88 -8.36 -11.08 3.06
CA ARG A 88 -9.18 -10.92 4.27
C ARG A 88 -9.20 -9.44 4.70
N ILE A 89 -10.39 -8.94 4.97
CA ILE A 89 -10.57 -7.62 5.59
C ILE A 89 -10.36 -7.79 7.09
N LEU A 90 -9.47 -7.00 7.66
CA LEU A 90 -9.17 -6.99 9.09
C LEU A 90 -9.95 -5.83 9.74
N THR A 91 -10.57 -6.11 10.86
CA THR A 91 -11.28 -5.10 11.67
C THR A 91 -10.35 -4.27 12.55
N SER A 92 -9.11 -4.72 12.73
CA SER A 92 -8.11 -4.02 13.53
C SER A 92 -7.50 -2.84 12.78
N GLN A 93 -7.37 -1.71 13.48
CA GLN A 93 -6.67 -0.52 12.99
C GLN A 93 -5.14 -0.63 13.05
N THR A 94 -4.62 -1.72 13.60
CA THR A 94 -3.19 -1.94 13.72
C THR A 94 -2.61 -2.60 12.48
N ASN A 95 -1.59 -1.98 11.92
CA ASN A 95 -0.75 -2.63 10.92
C ASN A 95 -0.20 -3.94 11.51
N LEU A 96 -0.23 -4.99 10.72
CA LEU A 96 0.54 -6.17 11.05
C LEU A 96 2.01 -5.72 11.13
N LYS A 97 2.64 -5.93 12.28
CA LYS A 97 4.06 -5.67 12.44
C LYS A 97 4.83 -6.51 11.40
N LYS A 98 5.93 -5.99 10.88
CA LYS A 98 6.78 -6.68 9.90
C LYS A 98 7.11 -8.11 10.36
N THR A 99 7.44 -8.29 11.64
CA THR A 99 7.68 -9.60 12.25
C THR A 99 6.54 -10.58 12.02
N ARG A 100 5.29 -10.13 12.17
CA ARG A 100 4.11 -11.00 11.98
C ARG A 100 3.84 -11.32 10.51
N THR A 101 4.19 -10.44 9.59
CA THR A 101 4.09 -10.75 8.14
C THR A 101 5.14 -11.78 7.72
N ASP A 102 6.35 -11.71 8.29
CA ASP A 102 7.40 -12.69 8.04
C ASP A 102 7.07 -14.05 8.65
N GLU A 103 6.53 -14.09 9.87
CA GLU A 103 6.02 -15.33 10.49
C GLU A 103 4.91 -15.99 9.66
N LEU A 104 3.95 -15.21 9.18
CA LEU A 104 2.87 -15.70 8.31
C LEU A 104 3.42 -16.25 7.00
N ARG A 105 4.41 -15.59 6.39
CA ARG A 105 5.06 -16.05 5.17
C ARG A 105 5.72 -17.42 5.39
N LEU A 106 6.49 -17.58 6.47
CA LEU A 106 7.13 -18.83 6.84
C LEU A 106 6.11 -19.96 7.14
N GLU A 107 5.04 -19.64 7.85
CA GLU A 107 3.97 -20.63 8.16
C GLU A 107 3.29 -21.12 6.88
N ILE A 108 2.98 -20.19 5.95
CA ILE A 108 2.38 -20.53 4.66
C ILE A 108 3.34 -21.37 3.82
N SER A 109 4.62 -20.99 3.74
CA SER A 109 5.65 -21.74 3.02
C SER A 109 5.73 -23.17 3.50
N LYS A 110 5.77 -23.39 4.82
CA LYS A 110 5.80 -24.74 5.42
C LYS A 110 4.56 -25.57 5.08
N LYS A 111 3.38 -24.96 5.07
CA LYS A 111 2.11 -25.66 4.80
C LYS A 111 1.89 -25.95 3.32
N SER A 112 2.25 -24.98 2.45
CA SER A 112 2.00 -25.08 1.01
C SER A 112 3.14 -25.75 0.23
N LYS A 113 4.32 -25.92 0.84
CA LYS A 113 5.56 -26.37 0.19
C LYS A 113 6.02 -25.45 -0.96
N ILE A 114 5.58 -24.19 -0.93
CA ILE A 114 6.02 -23.13 -1.85
C ILE A 114 7.21 -22.41 -1.19
N ASP A 115 8.22 -22.04 -2.00
CA ASP A 115 9.36 -21.28 -1.50
C ASP A 115 8.87 -19.94 -0.89
N GLU A 116 9.43 -19.59 0.28
CA GLU A 116 9.06 -18.36 0.97
C GLU A 116 9.29 -17.09 0.12
N ASN A 117 10.27 -17.15 -0.78
CA ASN A 117 10.59 -16.07 -1.72
C ASN A 117 9.51 -15.86 -2.80
N GLU A 118 8.62 -16.82 -2.98
CA GLU A 118 7.49 -16.76 -3.92
C GLU A 118 6.17 -16.37 -3.24
N ILE A 119 6.20 -16.15 -1.92
CA ILE A 119 5.04 -15.76 -1.11
C ILE A 119 5.21 -14.31 -0.67
N PHE A 120 4.26 -13.47 -1.04
CA PHE A 120 4.26 -12.05 -0.71
C PHE A 120 3.04 -11.73 0.15
N VAL A 121 3.28 -11.20 1.33
CA VAL A 121 2.22 -10.78 2.26
C VAL A 121 2.09 -9.27 2.19
N ASP A 122 0.92 -8.79 1.80
CA ASP A 122 0.56 -7.37 1.76
C ASP A 122 -0.48 -7.06 2.83
N SER A 123 -0.18 -6.08 3.66
CA SER A 123 -1.12 -5.53 4.64
C SER A 123 -1.19 -4.02 4.43
N SER A 124 -2.27 -3.59 3.80
CA SER A 124 -2.49 -2.19 3.51
C SER A 124 -3.56 -1.60 4.41
N ILE A 125 -3.17 -0.56 5.14
CA ILE A 125 -4.08 0.26 5.95
C ILE A 125 -4.19 1.63 5.31
N THR A 126 -5.42 2.01 5.03
CA THR A 126 -5.71 3.38 4.58
C THR A 126 -6.96 3.87 5.30
N PRO A 127 -6.94 5.13 5.75
CA PRO A 127 -8.15 5.75 6.23
C PRO A 127 -9.18 5.81 5.10
N SER A 128 -10.41 5.40 5.38
CA SER A 128 -11.50 5.41 4.40
C SER A 128 -11.85 6.83 3.95
N ILE A 129 -11.48 7.82 4.76
CA ILE A 129 -11.65 9.25 4.47
C ILE A 129 -10.28 9.93 4.63
N PRO A 130 -9.81 10.71 3.63
CA PRO A 130 -8.50 11.39 3.70
C PRO A 130 -8.42 12.49 4.76
N LEU A 131 -9.57 12.87 5.32
CA LEU A 131 -9.70 13.84 6.41
C LEU A 131 -9.79 13.18 7.79
N ALA A 132 -9.78 11.84 7.86
CA ALA A 132 -9.71 11.18 9.15
C ALA A 132 -8.40 11.61 9.84
N PRO A 133 -8.47 12.17 11.06
CA PRO A 133 -7.29 12.63 11.74
C PRO A 133 -6.32 11.47 11.94
N SER A 134 -5.05 11.69 11.65
CA SER A 134 -4.00 10.85 12.21
C SER A 134 -4.14 10.91 13.72
N LYS A 135 -3.76 9.86 14.45
CA LYS A 135 -3.94 9.76 15.91
C LYS A 135 -3.47 10.99 16.72
N ASN A 136 -2.74 11.92 16.11
CA ASN A 136 -2.12 13.07 16.75
C ASN A 136 -2.64 14.44 16.28
N GLU A 137 -3.60 14.50 15.36
CA GLU A 137 -4.15 15.77 14.85
C GLU A 137 -5.66 15.78 14.98
N SER A 138 -6.19 16.54 15.91
CA SER A 138 -7.62 16.89 15.95
C SER A 138 -7.89 17.91 14.86
N LYS A 139 -8.27 17.46 13.66
CA LYS A 139 -8.79 18.38 12.63
C LYS A 139 -10.21 18.74 13.00
N SER A 140 -10.45 20.02 13.27
CA SER A 140 -11.78 20.57 13.47
C SER A 140 -12.29 21.20 12.16
N ILE A 141 -13.58 21.15 11.97
CA ILE A 141 -14.29 21.92 10.94
C ILE A 141 -15.22 22.91 11.63
N VAL A 142 -15.36 24.05 10.99
CA VAL A 142 -16.31 25.06 11.43
C VAL A 142 -17.64 24.78 10.74
N LEU A 143 -18.66 24.43 11.51
CA LEU A 143 -20.03 24.31 11.04
C LEU A 143 -20.72 25.67 11.23
N ILE A 144 -21.27 26.19 10.14
CA ILE A 144 -22.06 27.41 10.19
C ILE A 144 -23.53 26.97 10.15
N SER A 145 -24.27 27.20 11.22
CA SER A 145 -25.71 27.01 11.25
C SER A 145 -26.41 28.38 11.14
N ASN A 146 -27.40 28.44 10.28
CA ASN A 146 -28.28 29.59 10.15
C ASN A 146 -29.64 29.24 10.77
N GLU A 147 -29.76 29.42 12.06
CA GLU A 147 -31.04 29.30 12.74
C GLU A 147 -31.62 30.67 13.01
N SER A 148 -32.85 30.89 12.55
CA SER A 148 -33.64 32.11 12.84
C SER A 148 -32.92 33.42 12.49
N GLY A 149 -32.14 33.44 11.38
CA GLY A 149 -31.48 34.68 10.90
C GLY A 149 -30.21 35.07 11.67
N LYS A 150 -29.76 34.23 12.60
CA LYS A 150 -28.48 34.40 13.24
C LYS A 150 -27.52 33.31 12.78
N SER A 151 -26.41 33.69 12.14
CA SER A 151 -25.32 32.77 11.81
C SER A 151 -24.52 32.49 13.07
N SER A 152 -24.47 31.23 13.50
CA SER A 152 -23.56 30.78 14.54
C SER A 152 -22.52 29.86 13.94
N ALA A 153 -21.24 30.13 14.21
CA ALA A 153 -20.14 29.24 13.85
C ALA A 153 -19.77 28.38 15.05
N LYS A 154 -19.83 27.06 14.88
CA LYS A 154 -19.41 26.11 15.90
C LYS A 154 -18.26 25.26 15.38
N GLU A 155 -17.17 25.30 16.08
CA GLU A 155 -16.05 24.40 15.81
C GLU A 155 -16.37 23.02 16.37
N MET A 156 -16.26 21.99 15.49
CA MET A 156 -16.56 20.62 15.86
C MET A 156 -15.48 19.68 15.29
N PRO A 157 -14.99 18.73 16.07
CA PRO A 157 -14.11 17.70 15.56
C PRO A 157 -14.78 16.92 14.43
N ILE A 158 -14.05 16.64 13.36
CA ILE A 158 -14.56 15.89 12.20
C ILE A 158 -15.16 14.54 12.63
N SER A 159 -14.59 13.90 13.64
CA SER A 159 -15.06 12.63 14.19
C SER A 159 -16.47 12.67 14.81
N GLU A 160 -16.93 13.85 15.23
CA GLU A 160 -18.25 14.03 15.85
C GLU A 160 -19.38 14.25 14.83
N ILE A 161 -19.05 14.43 13.56
CA ILE A 161 -20.05 14.56 12.51
C ILE A 161 -20.63 13.17 12.22
N PRO A 162 -21.95 12.94 12.42
CA PRO A 162 -22.54 11.59 12.33
C PRO A 162 -22.26 10.90 10.99
N VAL A 163 -22.37 11.60 9.87
CA VAL A 163 -22.10 11.06 8.53
C VAL A 163 -20.61 10.71 8.38
N VAL A 164 -19.74 11.53 8.92
CA VAL A 164 -18.28 11.28 8.86
C VAL A 164 -17.92 10.13 9.78
N SER A 165 -18.44 10.08 11.00
CA SER A 165 -18.18 8.99 11.94
C SER A 165 -18.70 7.64 11.44
N ALA A 166 -19.84 7.62 10.76
CA ALA A 166 -20.40 6.41 10.16
C ALA A 166 -19.58 5.88 8.96
N ILE A 167 -18.91 6.77 8.21
CA ILE A 167 -18.09 6.41 7.05
C ILE A 167 -16.61 6.37 7.42
N SER A 168 -16.20 7.03 8.52
CA SER A 168 -14.83 7.05 8.99
C SER A 168 -14.45 5.69 9.55
N GLY A 169 -13.43 5.13 8.95
CA GLY A 169 -12.87 3.85 9.36
C GLY A 169 -11.53 3.66 8.68
N PHE A 170 -10.89 2.55 8.98
CA PHE A 170 -9.71 2.15 8.26
C PHE A 170 -10.05 0.92 7.43
N MET A 171 -9.71 0.97 6.16
CA MET A 171 -9.71 -0.22 5.33
C MET A 171 -8.38 -0.92 5.55
N ASN A 172 -8.42 -2.02 6.27
CA ASN A 172 -7.25 -2.87 6.48
C ASN A 172 -7.48 -4.19 5.76
N ILE A 173 -6.71 -4.41 4.71
CA ILE A 173 -6.83 -5.62 3.88
C ILE A 173 -5.52 -6.37 3.94
N LEU A 174 -5.60 -7.62 4.41
CA LEU A 174 -4.51 -8.58 4.33
C LEU A 174 -4.65 -9.38 3.06
N ARG A 175 -3.62 -9.41 2.24
CA ARG A 175 -3.54 -10.20 1.02
C ARG A 175 -2.28 -11.01 0.97
N ILE A 176 -2.40 -12.18 0.37
CA ILE A 176 -1.27 -13.05 0.07
C ILE A 176 -1.23 -13.25 -1.43
N TYR A 177 -0.06 -13.04 -1.98
CA TYR A 177 0.21 -13.18 -3.40
C TYR A 177 1.25 -14.27 -3.63
N SER A 178 1.13 -14.96 -4.77
CA SER A 178 2.13 -15.94 -5.22
C SER A 178 2.27 -15.90 -6.74
N SER A 179 3.44 -16.29 -7.23
CA SER A 179 3.70 -16.51 -8.65
C SER A 179 3.22 -17.90 -9.10
N LYS A 180 3.09 -18.83 -8.16
CA LYS A 180 2.65 -20.21 -8.40
C LYS A 180 1.25 -20.41 -7.81
N ILE A 181 0.36 -20.94 -8.61
CA ILE A 181 -0.95 -21.43 -8.23
C ILE A 181 -0.99 -22.91 -8.56
#